data_e30dab9f1b019f787d581add7cbef54c
#
_entry.id   e30dab9f1b019f787d581add7cbef54c
#
_cell.length_a   1.000
_cell.length_b   1.000
_cell.length_c   1.000
_cell.angle_alpha   90.00
_cell.angle_beta   90.00
_cell.angle_gamma   90.00
#
_symmetry.space_group_name_H-M   'P 1'
#
loop_
_entity.id
_entity.type
_entity.pdbx_description
1 polymer ?
#
loop_
_entity_poly.entity_id
_entity_poly.type
_entity_poly.pdbx_seq_one_letter_code
_entity_poly.pdbx_strand_id
1 'polypeptide(L)'
;MFTPQPEWHAVQLPELPAVENPTVPPRHILDELHKYADTLLELEATAYGESHLSSSSSHKFLSTIMASGTLEDKVSALTLLVQESPLHTMKAFENLLGLARKKSRNAALMALGALKDLMGQGVVLPPDRKLRAFAKQPGLITSLQGKSSNWATGEKLPGAIQKIHLISWAYEDWLKRTYFEMLKVIEGWCNDEVEYARGRAVTFVWELLKEKPEQEENLLRLLINKLGDTEKKIASRASYLLLQLQVTHPLMKSVIINAIESDLLFRPGQSAHAKYYAIITLNQTVLSMREQEVANKLLEIYFSLFVGLLKKPKDKEGAVEKKLNKNGLVQGGGGTPGKMARKKSKEKATQAYKSEDEMKEKMIAQVLTGVNRAFPFAKTDDAT
;
A
#
# COMPACT_ATOMS: atom_id res chain seq x y z
N MET A 1 -20.31 11.33 25.76
CA MET A 1 -19.10 10.55 25.91
C MET A 1 -19.25 9.30 25.08
N PHE A 2 -18.17 8.83 24.50
CA PHE A 2 -18.16 7.66 23.64
C PHE A 2 -17.96 6.41 24.52
N THR A 3 -18.78 5.37 24.36
CA THR A 3 -18.63 4.15 25.16
C THR A 3 -17.37 3.40 24.73
N PRO A 4 -16.47 3.04 25.67
CA PRO A 4 -15.27 2.25 25.33
C PRO A 4 -15.66 0.89 24.75
N GLN A 5 -15.21 0.61 23.53
CA GLN A 5 -15.46 -0.66 22.84
C GLN A 5 -14.44 -0.89 21.72
N PRO A 6 -14.14 -2.15 21.37
CA PRO A 6 -13.24 -2.49 20.28
C PRO A 6 -13.73 -1.99 18.91
N GLU A 7 -15.02 -2.18 18.62
CA GLU A 7 -15.65 -1.85 17.34
C GLU A 7 -16.22 -0.42 17.31
N TRP A 8 -15.37 0.58 17.32
CA TRP A 8 -15.78 1.99 17.30
C TRP A 8 -16.73 2.34 16.14
N HIS A 9 -16.59 1.66 15.00
CA HIS A 9 -17.40 1.87 13.78
C HIS A 9 -18.78 1.20 13.85
N ALA A 10 -19.04 0.32 14.82
CA ALA A 10 -20.33 -0.32 15.03
C ALA A 10 -21.27 0.53 15.90
N VAL A 11 -20.78 1.63 16.47
CA VAL A 11 -21.61 2.57 17.23
C VAL A 11 -22.68 3.17 16.34
N GLN A 12 -23.94 3.01 16.74
CA GLN A 12 -25.05 3.64 16.07
C GLN A 12 -25.06 5.14 16.42
N LEU A 13 -24.72 5.95 15.45
CA LEU A 13 -24.82 7.40 15.56
C LEU A 13 -26.27 7.83 15.31
N PRO A 14 -26.77 8.88 16.01
CA PRO A 14 -28.08 9.46 15.70
C PRO A 14 -28.21 9.84 14.22
N GLU A 15 -29.38 9.63 13.65
CA GLU A 15 -29.60 9.94 12.25
C GLU A 15 -29.51 11.44 11.97
N LEU A 16 -28.85 11.82 10.89
CA LEU A 16 -28.76 13.18 10.40
C LEU A 16 -29.71 13.38 9.22
N PRO A 17 -30.38 14.53 9.13
CA PRO A 17 -31.33 14.77 8.05
C PRO A 17 -30.64 14.76 6.69
N ALA A 18 -31.24 14.07 5.73
CA ALA A 18 -30.84 14.13 4.33
C ALA A 18 -31.43 15.39 3.69
N VAL A 19 -30.64 16.13 2.92
CA VAL A 19 -31.09 17.28 2.12
C VAL A 19 -30.71 17.01 0.68
N GLU A 20 -31.68 17.22 -0.23
CA GLU A 20 -31.40 17.13 -1.67
C GLU A 20 -30.51 18.31 -2.10
N ASN A 21 -29.43 18.02 -2.84
CA ASN A 21 -28.48 18.99 -3.39
C ASN A 21 -27.91 19.99 -2.37
N PRO A 22 -27.21 19.54 -1.32
CA PRO A 22 -26.65 20.44 -0.32
C PRO A 22 -25.53 21.27 -0.92
N THR A 23 -25.49 22.56 -0.59
CA THR A 23 -24.38 23.46 -0.94
C THR A 23 -23.16 23.14 -0.10
N VAL A 24 -21.98 22.99 -0.73
CA VAL A 24 -20.72 22.75 0.00
C VAL A 24 -20.36 23.99 0.80
N PRO A 25 -20.22 23.89 2.14
CA PRO A 25 -19.86 25.04 2.98
C PRO A 25 -18.43 25.51 2.68
N PRO A 26 -18.08 26.75 3.03
CA PRO A 26 -16.73 27.28 2.92
C PRO A 26 -15.73 26.39 3.68
N ARG A 27 -14.55 26.18 3.10
CA ARG A 27 -13.53 25.27 3.66
C ARG A 27 -13.13 25.65 5.09
N HIS A 28 -13.02 26.94 5.40
CA HIS A 28 -12.63 27.39 6.74
C HIS A 28 -13.60 26.93 7.83
N ILE A 29 -14.91 26.85 7.53
CA ILE A 29 -15.92 26.34 8.48
C ILE A 29 -15.72 24.84 8.74
N LEU A 30 -15.45 24.07 7.69
CA LEU A 30 -15.13 22.64 7.84
C LEU A 30 -13.85 22.44 8.66
N ASP A 31 -12.82 23.25 8.39
CA ASP A 31 -11.54 23.18 9.10
C ASP A 31 -11.70 23.61 10.59
N GLU A 32 -12.55 24.58 10.88
CA GLU A 32 -12.85 25.02 12.25
C GLU A 32 -13.64 23.95 13.01
N LEU A 33 -14.66 23.35 12.38
CA LEU A 33 -15.44 22.27 12.99
C LEU A 33 -14.58 21.02 13.21
N HIS A 34 -13.64 20.74 12.30
CA HIS A 34 -12.69 19.64 12.43
C HIS A 34 -11.75 19.86 13.62
N LYS A 35 -11.18 21.05 13.77
CA LYS A 35 -10.35 21.41 14.94
C LYS A 35 -11.10 21.27 16.25
N TYR A 36 -12.37 21.70 16.27
CA TYR A 36 -13.21 21.53 17.45
C TYR A 36 -13.47 20.03 17.73
N ALA A 37 -13.69 19.22 16.69
CA ALA A 37 -13.87 17.79 16.83
C ALA A 37 -12.59 17.08 17.34
N ASP A 38 -11.41 17.51 16.88
CA ASP A 38 -10.11 17.03 17.40
C ASP A 38 -9.95 17.34 18.90
N THR A 39 -10.32 18.56 19.34
CA THR A 39 -10.29 18.90 20.78
C THR A 39 -11.26 18.05 21.60
N LEU A 40 -12.44 17.75 21.07
CA LEU A 40 -13.39 16.86 21.75
C LEU A 40 -12.83 15.43 21.87
N LEU A 41 -12.19 14.92 20.82
CA LEU A 41 -11.58 13.61 20.80
C LEU A 41 -10.42 13.51 21.82
N GLU A 42 -9.58 14.54 21.91
CA GLU A 42 -8.49 14.61 22.90
C GLU A 42 -9.02 14.65 24.34
N LEU A 43 -10.08 15.43 24.59
CA LEU A 43 -10.74 15.47 25.89
C LEU A 43 -11.35 14.12 26.28
N GLU A 44 -11.99 13.45 25.33
CA GLU A 44 -12.56 12.11 25.53
C GLU A 44 -11.47 11.08 25.87
N ALA A 45 -10.37 11.07 25.14
CA ALA A 45 -9.23 10.18 25.40
C ALA A 45 -8.58 10.46 26.76
N THR A 46 -8.51 11.74 27.18
CA THR A 46 -7.97 12.14 28.48
C THR A 46 -8.90 11.68 29.61
N ALA A 47 -10.19 11.93 29.50
CA ALA A 47 -11.19 11.49 30.48
C ALA A 47 -11.22 9.96 30.65
N TYR A 48 -11.06 9.21 29.55
CA TYR A 48 -10.92 7.77 29.59
C TYR A 48 -9.64 7.34 30.36
N GLY A 49 -8.51 8.01 30.08
CA GLY A 49 -7.26 7.75 30.79
C GLY A 49 -7.39 7.95 32.31
N GLU A 50 -8.04 9.02 32.74
CA GLU A 50 -8.24 9.35 34.14
C GLU A 50 -9.21 8.40 34.86
N SER A 51 -10.30 8.02 34.20
CA SER A 51 -11.38 7.25 34.81
C SER A 51 -11.12 5.73 34.75
N HIS A 52 -10.71 5.20 33.58
CA HIS A 52 -10.59 3.77 33.34
C HIS A 52 -9.16 3.24 33.53
N LEU A 53 -8.15 3.93 32.97
CA LEU A 53 -6.76 3.43 33.05
C LEU A 53 -6.19 3.56 34.48
N SER A 54 -6.58 4.58 35.23
CA SER A 54 -6.07 4.76 36.60
C SER A 54 -6.74 3.87 37.63
N SER A 55 -7.98 3.46 37.43
CA SER A 55 -8.76 2.70 38.40
C SER A 55 -8.59 1.16 38.29
N SER A 56 -8.33 0.65 37.10
CA SER A 56 -8.22 -0.80 36.84
C SER A 56 -6.87 -1.37 37.28
N SER A 57 -6.91 -2.54 37.96
CA SER A 57 -5.70 -3.28 38.33
C SER A 57 -4.95 -3.81 37.09
N SER A 58 -5.68 -4.20 36.06
CA SER A 58 -5.11 -4.64 34.78
C SER A 58 -4.32 -3.53 34.11
N HIS A 59 -4.83 -2.28 34.09
CA HIS A 59 -4.12 -1.15 33.50
C HIS A 59 -2.90 -0.72 34.34
N LYS A 60 -2.95 -0.85 35.67
CA LYS A 60 -1.75 -0.64 36.52
C LYS A 60 -0.66 -1.66 36.20
N PHE A 61 -1.04 -2.92 35.94
CA PHE A 61 -0.12 -3.95 35.49
C PHE A 61 0.49 -3.62 34.13
N LEU A 62 -0.34 -3.20 33.15
CA LEU A 62 0.14 -2.75 31.82
C LEU A 62 1.08 -1.55 31.93
N SER A 63 0.79 -0.59 32.82
CA SER A 63 1.69 0.54 33.10
C SER A 63 3.05 0.10 33.64
N THR A 64 3.07 -0.90 34.52
CA THR A 64 4.32 -1.49 35.04
C THR A 64 5.11 -2.16 33.92
N ILE A 65 4.45 -2.91 33.05
CA ILE A 65 5.08 -3.51 31.86
C ILE A 65 5.66 -2.43 30.95
N MET A 66 4.93 -1.37 30.71
CA MET A 66 5.41 -0.25 29.88
C MET A 66 6.66 0.42 30.46
N ALA A 67 6.76 0.50 31.78
CA ALA A 67 7.93 1.11 32.45
C ALA A 67 9.16 0.18 32.42
N SER A 68 9.01 -1.09 32.80
CA SER A 68 10.11 -2.01 33.11
C SER A 68 10.15 -3.30 32.27
N GLY A 69 9.13 -3.58 31.45
CA GLY A 69 9.03 -4.78 30.64
C GLY A 69 10.01 -4.85 29.46
N THR A 70 10.17 -6.04 28.91
CA THR A 70 10.90 -6.26 27.66
C THR A 70 10.23 -5.56 26.48
N LEU A 71 10.91 -5.48 25.34
CA LEU A 71 10.32 -4.90 24.14
C LEU A 71 9.05 -5.65 23.70
N GLU A 72 9.07 -6.96 23.76
CA GLU A 72 7.95 -7.83 23.41
C GLU A 72 6.76 -7.60 24.33
N ASP A 73 7.01 -7.52 25.63
CA ASP A 73 5.98 -7.21 26.62
C ASP A 73 5.35 -5.82 26.37
N LYS A 74 6.18 -4.82 26.03
CA LYS A 74 5.71 -3.46 25.70
C LYS A 74 4.84 -3.44 24.44
N VAL A 75 5.25 -4.14 23.39
CA VAL A 75 4.44 -4.26 22.16
C VAL A 75 3.12 -4.96 22.46
N SER A 76 3.15 -6.05 23.23
CA SER A 76 1.94 -6.79 23.62
C SER A 76 1.00 -5.92 24.47
N ALA A 77 1.53 -5.19 25.44
CA ALA A 77 0.74 -4.29 26.29
C ALA A 77 0.08 -3.17 25.48
N LEU A 78 0.81 -2.53 24.56
CA LEU A 78 0.27 -1.51 23.67
C LEU A 78 -0.81 -2.08 22.75
N THR A 79 -0.62 -3.29 22.25
CA THR A 79 -1.59 -3.98 21.39
C THR A 79 -2.90 -4.23 22.13
N LEU A 80 -2.83 -4.72 23.36
CA LEU A 80 -4.01 -4.95 24.20
C LEU A 80 -4.77 -3.66 24.50
N LEU A 81 -4.07 -2.56 24.80
CA LEU A 81 -4.69 -1.25 25.00
C LEU A 81 -5.46 -0.78 23.76
N VAL A 82 -4.87 -0.94 22.57
CA VAL A 82 -5.54 -0.56 21.30
C VAL A 82 -6.73 -1.47 21.04
N GLN A 83 -6.65 -2.77 21.32
CA GLN A 83 -7.75 -3.71 21.13
C GLN A 83 -8.94 -3.42 22.05
N GLU A 84 -8.70 -2.97 23.28
CA GLU A 84 -9.76 -2.68 24.24
C GLU A 84 -10.63 -1.50 23.79
N SER A 85 -10.00 -0.39 23.36
CA SER A 85 -10.72 0.76 22.84
C SER A 85 -9.83 1.62 21.94
N PRO A 86 -9.84 1.37 20.63
CA PRO A 86 -8.95 2.06 19.68
C PRO A 86 -9.12 3.58 19.67
N LEU A 87 -10.36 4.06 19.85
CA LEU A 87 -10.68 5.48 19.84
C LEU A 87 -10.04 6.23 21.02
N HIS A 88 -10.01 5.61 22.20
CA HIS A 88 -9.48 6.26 23.41
C HIS A 88 -7.96 6.08 23.58
N THR A 89 -7.36 5.10 22.88
CA THR A 89 -5.95 4.71 23.05
C THR A 89 -5.09 5.05 21.84
N MET A 90 -5.40 6.14 21.15
CA MET A 90 -4.63 6.64 20.00
C MET A 90 -3.13 6.77 20.30
N LYS A 91 -2.76 7.24 21.51
CA LYS A 91 -1.36 7.32 21.95
C LYS A 91 -0.65 5.97 21.99
N ALA A 92 -1.36 4.90 22.35
CA ALA A 92 -0.79 3.55 22.34
C ALA A 92 -0.50 3.09 20.90
N PHE A 93 -1.39 3.40 19.96
CA PHE A 93 -1.17 3.17 18.54
C PHE A 93 0.03 3.98 18.00
N GLU A 94 0.12 5.26 18.32
CA GLU A 94 1.25 6.12 17.93
C GLU A 94 2.58 5.62 18.50
N ASN A 95 2.58 5.10 19.73
CA ASN A 95 3.74 4.48 20.33
C ASN A 95 4.20 3.22 19.58
N LEU A 96 3.26 2.36 19.15
CA LEU A 96 3.57 1.21 18.29
C LEU A 96 4.16 1.68 16.95
N LEU A 97 3.57 2.69 16.33
CA LEU A 97 4.09 3.28 15.10
C LEU A 97 5.48 3.91 15.30
N GLY A 98 5.71 4.55 16.44
CA GLY A 98 7.02 5.06 16.85
C GLY A 98 8.09 3.95 17.00
N LEU A 99 7.70 2.78 17.53
CA LEU A 99 8.57 1.60 17.58
C LEU A 99 8.87 1.06 16.17
N ALA A 100 7.88 1.05 15.29
CA ALA A 100 8.02 0.60 13.90
C ALA A 100 8.97 1.49 13.06
N ARG A 101 9.14 2.75 13.45
CA ARG A 101 10.07 3.70 12.81
C ARG A 101 11.52 3.58 13.30
N LYS A 102 11.79 2.77 14.34
CA LYS A 102 13.15 2.60 14.89
C LYS A 102 14.04 1.86 13.90
N LYS A 103 15.34 2.15 13.93
CA LYS A 103 16.35 1.48 13.10
C LYS A 103 16.59 0.01 13.48
N SER A 104 16.22 -0.40 14.68
CA SER A 104 16.32 -1.80 15.12
C SER A 104 15.30 -2.65 14.37
N ARG A 105 15.76 -3.49 13.44
CA ARG A 105 14.92 -4.37 12.60
C ARG A 105 13.99 -5.26 13.43
N ASN A 106 14.52 -5.85 14.50
CA ASN A 106 13.71 -6.71 15.36
C ASN A 106 12.56 -5.94 16.01
N ALA A 107 12.86 -4.79 16.63
CA ALA A 107 11.85 -3.95 17.26
C ALA A 107 10.79 -3.44 16.26
N ALA A 108 11.24 -2.99 15.11
CA ALA A 108 10.37 -2.42 14.09
C ALA A 108 9.46 -3.49 13.46
N LEU A 109 10.00 -4.65 13.09
CA LEU A 109 9.21 -5.73 12.50
C LEU A 109 8.21 -6.34 13.49
N MET A 110 8.56 -6.39 14.78
CA MET A 110 7.66 -6.83 15.83
C MET A 110 6.48 -5.85 15.99
N ALA A 111 6.77 -4.55 16.09
CA ALA A 111 5.75 -3.52 16.19
C ALA A 111 4.86 -3.44 14.91
N LEU A 112 5.47 -3.57 13.72
CA LEU A 112 4.72 -3.65 12.46
C LEU A 112 3.84 -4.89 12.38
N GLY A 113 4.30 -6.03 12.90
CA GLY A 113 3.49 -7.25 13.01
C GLY A 113 2.23 -6.99 13.84
N ALA A 114 2.39 -6.40 15.02
CA ALA A 114 1.26 -6.05 15.89
C ALA A 114 0.30 -5.03 15.24
N LEU A 115 0.83 -3.99 14.61
CA LEU A 115 0.03 -3.01 13.86
C LEU A 115 -0.72 -3.65 12.70
N LYS A 116 -0.07 -4.54 11.95
CA LYS A 116 -0.69 -5.29 10.87
C LYS A 116 -1.83 -6.17 11.37
N ASP A 117 -1.65 -6.86 12.51
CA ASP A 117 -2.70 -7.68 13.10
C ASP A 117 -3.88 -6.82 13.58
N LEU A 118 -3.63 -5.68 14.21
CA LEU A 118 -4.67 -4.73 14.63
C LEU A 118 -5.50 -4.21 13.45
N MET A 119 -4.85 -3.88 12.33
CA MET A 119 -5.49 -3.29 11.15
C MET A 119 -6.12 -4.33 10.22
N GLY A 120 -5.47 -5.47 10.01
CA GLY A 120 -5.95 -6.52 9.10
C GLY A 120 -7.01 -7.39 9.72
N GLN A 121 -6.61 -8.26 10.63
CA GLN A 121 -7.51 -9.23 11.28
C GLN A 121 -8.30 -8.62 12.44
N GLY A 122 -7.78 -7.55 13.04
CA GLY A 122 -8.44 -6.85 14.13
C GLY A 122 -9.66 -6.04 13.70
N VAL A 123 -10.31 -5.45 14.69
CA VAL A 123 -11.56 -4.68 14.52
C VAL A 123 -11.33 -3.18 14.35
N VAL A 124 -10.07 -2.73 14.28
CA VAL A 124 -9.74 -1.30 14.16
C VAL A 124 -10.22 -0.72 12.83
N LEU A 125 -10.04 -1.44 11.73
CA LEU A 125 -10.58 -1.04 10.42
C LEU A 125 -11.95 -1.67 10.18
N PRO A 126 -12.91 -0.89 9.61
CA PRO A 126 -14.18 -1.44 9.16
C PRO A 126 -13.97 -2.56 8.13
N PRO A 127 -14.76 -3.66 8.18
CA PRO A 127 -14.58 -4.78 7.26
C PRO A 127 -15.02 -4.45 5.83
N ASP A 128 -16.09 -3.67 5.67
CA ASP A 128 -16.84 -3.57 4.41
C ASP A 128 -16.67 -2.24 3.68
N ARG A 129 -15.96 -1.29 4.28
CA ARG A 129 -15.83 0.05 3.72
C ARG A 129 -14.45 0.68 3.94
N LYS A 130 -14.12 1.62 3.07
CA LYS A 130 -12.94 2.49 3.25
C LYS A 130 -13.22 3.57 4.31
N LEU A 131 -12.17 4.00 5.01
CA LEU A 131 -12.23 5.12 5.94
C LEU A 131 -12.58 6.42 5.22
N ARG A 132 -13.40 7.24 5.86
CA ARG A 132 -13.82 8.54 5.34
C ARG A 132 -12.99 9.66 5.95
N ALA A 133 -12.62 10.63 5.13
CA ALA A 133 -12.05 11.87 5.65
C ALA A 133 -13.15 12.69 6.34
N PHE A 134 -12.78 13.55 7.28
CA PHE A 134 -13.73 14.36 8.05
C PHE A 134 -14.73 15.10 7.15
N ALA A 135 -14.25 15.80 6.12
CA ALA A 135 -15.11 16.53 5.19
C ALA A 135 -16.04 15.64 4.31
N LYS A 136 -15.83 14.33 4.30
CA LYS A 136 -16.62 13.35 3.52
C LYS A 136 -17.57 12.51 4.40
N GLN A 137 -17.77 12.92 5.64
CA GLN A 137 -18.66 12.19 6.54
C GLN A 137 -20.13 12.39 6.13
N PRO A 138 -20.95 11.33 6.21
CA PRO A 138 -22.35 11.42 5.84
C PRO A 138 -23.10 12.35 6.79
N GLY A 139 -23.96 13.20 6.24
CA GLY A 139 -24.73 14.15 7.02
C GLY A 139 -23.99 15.42 7.48
N LEU A 140 -22.66 15.50 7.31
CA LEU A 140 -21.89 16.70 7.69
C LEU A 140 -22.29 17.92 6.86
N ILE A 141 -22.23 17.80 5.54
CA ILE A 141 -22.54 18.90 4.61
C ILE A 141 -24.01 19.30 4.72
N THR A 142 -24.93 18.34 4.87
CA THR A 142 -26.36 18.60 5.02
C THR A 142 -26.69 19.33 6.32
N SER A 143 -25.93 19.10 7.38
CA SER A 143 -26.11 19.79 8.66
C SER A 143 -25.55 21.22 8.67
N LEU A 144 -24.64 21.55 7.75
CA LEU A 144 -24.06 22.89 7.60
C LEU A 144 -24.81 23.76 6.58
N GLN A 145 -26.15 23.60 6.49
CA GLN A 145 -26.97 24.40 5.59
C GLN A 145 -27.66 25.58 6.30
N GLY A 146 -28.06 26.58 5.55
CA GLY A 146 -28.82 27.74 6.05
C GLY A 146 -28.03 28.56 7.09
N LYS A 147 -28.60 28.77 8.27
CA LYS A 147 -27.96 29.55 9.36
C LYS A 147 -26.67 28.92 9.87
N SER A 148 -26.52 27.64 9.73
CA SER A 148 -25.32 26.88 10.18
C SER A 148 -24.15 26.97 9.22
N SER A 149 -24.32 27.61 8.07
CA SER A 149 -23.24 27.74 7.06
C SER A 149 -22.07 28.63 7.49
N ASN A 150 -22.24 29.42 8.56
CA ASN A 150 -21.23 30.33 9.15
C ASN A 150 -20.93 29.96 10.60
N TRP A 151 -21.02 28.68 10.95
CA TRP A 151 -20.76 28.21 12.30
C TRP A 151 -19.36 28.59 12.80
N ALA A 152 -19.25 28.97 14.06
CA ALA A 152 -18.00 29.27 14.75
C ALA A 152 -17.90 28.49 16.07
N THR A 153 -16.68 28.25 16.54
CA THR A 153 -16.41 27.57 17.81
C THR A 153 -17.01 28.35 18.98
N GLY A 154 -17.77 27.66 19.82
CA GLY A 154 -18.52 28.28 20.94
C GLY A 154 -20.02 28.43 20.67
N GLU A 155 -20.45 28.29 19.44
CA GLU A 155 -21.88 28.28 19.09
C GLU A 155 -22.47 26.87 19.27
N LYS A 156 -23.82 26.82 19.23
CA LYS A 156 -24.54 25.54 19.21
C LYS A 156 -24.13 24.75 17.95
N LEU A 157 -23.92 23.45 18.10
CA LEU A 157 -23.54 22.56 16.98
C LEU A 157 -24.54 22.69 15.82
N PRO A 158 -24.03 22.63 14.57
CA PRO A 158 -24.84 22.86 13.40
C PRO A 158 -25.83 21.69 13.17
N GLY A 159 -27.07 22.07 12.84
CA GLY A 159 -28.13 21.10 12.52
C GLY A 159 -28.42 20.15 13.67
N ALA A 160 -28.45 18.86 13.36
CA ALA A 160 -28.67 17.77 14.32
C ALA A 160 -27.32 17.08 14.76
N ILE A 161 -26.18 17.68 14.43
CA ILE A 161 -24.87 17.13 14.83
C ILE A 161 -24.77 17.15 16.36
N GLN A 162 -24.30 16.05 16.91
CA GLN A 162 -23.98 15.89 18.33
C GLN A 162 -22.47 15.67 18.52
N LYS A 163 -21.98 15.85 19.74
CA LYS A 163 -20.56 15.63 20.06
C LYS A 163 -20.06 14.22 19.69
N ILE A 164 -20.92 13.21 19.82
CA ILE A 164 -20.57 11.81 19.48
C ILE A 164 -20.25 11.65 17.99
N HIS A 165 -20.95 12.37 17.09
CA HIS A 165 -20.63 12.37 15.66
C HIS A 165 -19.23 12.95 15.43
N LEU A 166 -18.95 14.11 16.05
CA LEU A 166 -17.68 14.81 15.88
C LEU A 166 -16.51 13.97 16.37
N ILE A 167 -16.64 13.31 17.53
CA ILE A 167 -15.63 12.44 18.10
C ILE A 167 -15.37 11.24 17.16
N SER A 168 -16.44 10.57 16.70
CA SER A 168 -16.32 9.44 15.77
C SER A 168 -15.68 9.85 14.44
N TRP A 169 -16.07 10.99 13.87
CA TRP A 169 -15.55 11.48 12.59
C TRP A 169 -14.10 11.96 12.67
N ALA A 170 -13.73 12.63 13.77
CA ALA A 170 -12.35 13.04 14.01
C ALA A 170 -11.45 11.81 14.18
N TYR A 171 -11.91 10.79 14.92
CA TYR A 171 -11.16 9.55 15.07
C TYR A 171 -11.00 8.81 13.73
N GLU A 172 -12.06 8.72 12.92
CA GLU A 172 -11.98 8.07 11.60
C GLU A 172 -10.97 8.78 10.68
N ASP A 173 -10.96 10.11 10.67
CA ASP A 173 -10.01 10.90 9.89
C ASP A 173 -8.57 10.75 10.41
N TRP A 174 -8.38 10.79 11.74
CA TRP A 174 -7.08 10.50 12.37
C TRP A 174 -6.59 9.10 12.00
N LEU A 175 -7.45 8.09 12.10
CA LEU A 175 -7.12 6.71 11.76
C LEU A 175 -6.72 6.58 10.28
N LYS A 176 -7.44 7.23 9.38
CA LYS A 176 -7.13 7.26 7.95
C LYS A 176 -5.75 7.83 7.66
N ARG A 177 -5.42 8.96 8.30
CA ARG A 177 -4.09 9.59 8.17
C ARG A 177 -2.99 8.72 8.77
N THR A 178 -3.23 8.18 9.95
CA THR A 178 -2.26 7.35 10.68
C THR A 178 -2.01 6.02 9.98
N TYR A 179 -3.03 5.40 9.38
CA TYR A 179 -2.87 4.20 8.55
C TYR A 179 -2.00 4.48 7.32
N PHE A 180 -2.19 5.61 6.66
CA PHE A 180 -1.34 6.01 5.55
C PHE A 180 0.13 6.22 5.97
N GLU A 181 0.37 6.83 7.15
CA GLU A 181 1.72 6.93 7.72
C GLU A 181 2.34 5.56 8.04
N MET A 182 1.55 4.61 8.53
CA MET A 182 1.99 3.24 8.73
C MET A 182 2.42 2.59 7.39
N LEU A 183 1.67 2.81 6.30
CA LEU A 183 2.05 2.29 4.99
C LEU A 183 3.38 2.87 4.49
N LYS A 184 3.67 4.15 4.74
CA LYS A 184 4.98 4.73 4.41
C LYS A 184 6.11 4.05 5.17
N VAL A 185 5.88 3.69 6.44
CA VAL A 185 6.86 2.94 7.22
C VAL A 185 7.07 1.54 6.62
N ILE A 186 5.99 0.84 6.25
CA ILE A 186 6.08 -0.48 5.60
C ILE A 186 6.80 -0.38 4.24
N GLU A 187 6.52 0.65 3.44
CA GLU A 187 7.23 0.93 2.18
C GLU A 187 8.74 1.07 2.40
N GLY A 188 9.15 1.80 3.44
CA GLY A 188 10.55 1.89 3.84
C GLY A 188 11.16 0.51 4.13
N TRP A 189 10.46 -0.33 4.89
CA TRP A 189 10.91 -1.69 5.20
C TRP A 189 10.87 -2.64 3.99
N CYS A 190 9.98 -2.42 3.03
CA CYS A 190 10.01 -3.11 1.75
C CYS A 190 11.29 -2.82 0.94
N ASN A 191 11.99 -1.73 1.23
CA ASN A 191 13.23 -1.32 0.56
C ASN A 191 14.47 -1.45 1.47
N ASP A 192 14.38 -2.16 2.61
CA ASP A 192 15.49 -2.41 3.52
C ASP A 192 16.62 -3.20 2.83
N GLU A 193 17.86 -3.00 3.26
CA GLU A 193 19.04 -3.71 2.72
C GLU A 193 18.98 -5.22 2.99
N VAL A 194 18.37 -5.63 4.12
CA VAL A 194 18.32 -7.02 4.54
C VAL A 194 17.14 -7.75 3.91
N GLU A 195 17.41 -8.82 3.14
CA GLU A 195 16.42 -9.66 2.47
C GLU A 195 15.28 -10.13 3.40
N TYR A 196 15.64 -10.57 4.61
CA TYR A 196 14.65 -11.02 5.60
C TYR A 196 13.64 -9.92 5.98
N ALA A 197 14.13 -8.69 6.23
CA ALA A 197 13.26 -7.57 6.57
C ALA A 197 12.32 -7.21 5.40
N ARG A 198 12.86 -7.16 4.18
CA ARG A 198 12.03 -6.96 2.96
C ARG A 198 10.96 -8.03 2.81
N GLY A 199 11.35 -9.31 2.97
CA GLY A 199 10.41 -10.43 2.84
C GLY A 199 9.27 -10.39 3.87
N ARG A 200 9.55 -9.97 5.10
CA ARG A 200 8.53 -9.76 6.14
C ARG A 200 7.61 -8.60 5.79
N ALA A 201 8.17 -7.46 5.38
CA ALA A 201 7.38 -6.29 4.98
C ALA A 201 6.46 -6.58 3.80
N VAL A 202 6.95 -7.28 2.78
CA VAL A 202 6.13 -7.72 1.62
C VAL A 202 4.96 -8.63 2.06
N THR A 203 5.20 -9.48 3.06
CA THR A 203 4.12 -10.31 3.62
C THR A 203 3.08 -9.47 4.34
N PHE A 204 3.50 -8.45 5.12
CA PHE A 204 2.57 -7.54 5.79
C PHE A 204 1.72 -6.74 4.80
N VAL A 205 2.31 -6.28 3.69
CA VAL A 205 1.56 -5.62 2.59
C VAL A 205 0.45 -6.54 2.06
N TRP A 206 0.77 -7.80 1.80
CA TRP A 206 -0.19 -8.75 1.28
C TRP A 206 -1.30 -9.07 2.28
N GLU A 207 -0.96 -9.29 3.56
CA GLU A 207 -1.95 -9.58 4.60
C GLU A 207 -2.93 -8.42 4.78
N LEU A 208 -2.44 -7.16 4.80
CA LEU A 208 -3.31 -5.97 4.86
C LEU A 208 -4.21 -5.85 3.63
N LEU A 209 -3.66 -6.06 2.43
CA LEU A 209 -4.40 -5.99 1.17
C LEU A 209 -5.49 -7.08 1.08
N LYS A 210 -5.22 -8.25 1.63
CA LYS A 210 -6.14 -9.38 1.64
C LYS A 210 -7.34 -9.16 2.56
N GLU A 211 -7.12 -8.54 3.72
CA GLU A 211 -8.12 -8.51 4.80
C GLU A 211 -9.08 -7.31 4.73
N LYS A 212 -8.62 -6.14 4.26
CA LYS A 212 -9.40 -4.89 4.34
C LYS A 212 -9.30 -4.06 3.05
N PRO A 213 -10.38 -3.34 2.67
CA PRO A 213 -10.40 -2.53 1.44
C PRO A 213 -9.66 -1.18 1.56
N GLU A 214 -9.18 -0.82 2.76
CA GLU A 214 -8.50 0.46 2.95
C GLU A 214 -7.12 0.48 2.28
N GLN A 215 -6.83 1.51 1.50
CA GLN A 215 -5.56 1.73 0.80
C GLN A 215 -5.15 0.60 -0.18
N GLU A 216 -6.10 -0.17 -0.70
CA GLU A 216 -5.85 -1.32 -1.59
C GLU A 216 -4.99 -0.98 -2.82
N GLU A 217 -5.19 0.21 -3.42
CA GLU A 217 -4.41 0.65 -4.58
C GLU A 217 -2.93 0.84 -4.23
N ASN A 218 -2.65 1.48 -3.09
CA ASN A 218 -1.28 1.71 -2.63
C ASN A 218 -0.60 0.39 -2.23
N LEU A 219 -1.32 -0.49 -1.52
CA LEU A 219 -0.81 -1.80 -1.12
C LEU A 219 -0.53 -2.68 -2.35
N LEU A 220 -1.43 -2.71 -3.32
CA LEU A 220 -1.26 -3.47 -4.56
C LEU A 220 -0.03 -2.97 -5.33
N ARG A 221 0.14 -1.66 -5.47
CA ARG A 221 1.30 -1.06 -6.14
C ARG A 221 2.62 -1.41 -5.45
N LEU A 222 2.64 -1.40 -4.10
CA LEU A 222 3.83 -1.84 -3.34
C LEU A 222 4.16 -3.31 -3.64
N LEU A 223 3.17 -4.18 -3.68
CA LEU A 223 3.37 -5.60 -3.95
C LEU A 223 3.85 -5.86 -5.39
N ILE A 224 3.26 -5.18 -6.38
CA ILE A 224 3.65 -5.27 -7.80
C ILE A 224 5.08 -4.77 -8.00
N ASN A 225 5.47 -3.66 -7.38
CA ASN A 225 6.83 -3.14 -7.48
C ASN A 225 7.87 -4.16 -6.98
N LYS A 226 7.51 -5.06 -6.08
CA LYS A 226 8.41 -6.11 -5.57
C LYS A 226 8.63 -7.29 -6.54
N LEU A 227 7.91 -7.37 -7.63
CA LEU A 227 8.26 -8.24 -8.75
C LEU A 227 9.61 -7.84 -9.38
N GLY A 228 10.00 -6.57 -9.25
CA GLY A 228 11.28 -6.03 -9.72
C GLY A 228 12.39 -6.02 -8.67
N ASP A 229 12.23 -6.67 -7.51
CA ASP A 229 13.27 -6.71 -6.48
C ASP A 229 14.56 -7.38 -7.01
N THR A 230 15.70 -6.89 -6.53
CA THR A 230 17.03 -7.43 -6.92
C THR A 230 17.21 -8.87 -6.48
N GLU A 231 16.58 -9.26 -5.36
CA GLU A 231 16.61 -10.61 -4.83
C GLU A 231 15.50 -11.47 -5.45
N LYS A 232 15.91 -12.55 -6.15
CA LYS A 232 14.97 -13.47 -6.79
C LYS A 232 13.95 -14.07 -5.85
N LYS A 233 14.30 -14.31 -4.58
CA LYS A 233 13.40 -14.86 -3.57
C LYS A 233 12.27 -13.89 -3.25
N ILE A 234 12.55 -12.58 -3.17
CA ILE A 234 11.55 -11.55 -2.92
C ILE A 234 10.61 -11.41 -4.12
N ALA A 235 11.15 -11.35 -5.35
CA ALA A 235 10.35 -11.28 -6.57
C ALA A 235 9.43 -12.52 -6.72
N SER A 236 9.96 -13.72 -6.50
CA SER A 236 9.17 -14.96 -6.52
C SER A 236 8.09 -14.97 -5.42
N ARG A 237 8.41 -14.47 -4.21
CA ARG A 237 7.44 -14.37 -3.14
C ARG A 237 6.33 -13.38 -3.48
N ALA A 238 6.66 -12.22 -4.05
CA ALA A 238 5.66 -11.23 -4.48
C ALA A 238 4.73 -11.83 -5.56
N SER A 239 5.28 -12.55 -6.54
CA SER A 239 4.51 -13.28 -7.54
C SER A 239 3.53 -14.28 -6.90
N TYR A 240 4.04 -15.11 -6.00
CA TYR A 240 3.21 -16.09 -5.27
C TYR A 240 2.07 -15.40 -4.48
N LEU A 241 2.37 -14.30 -3.76
CA LEU A 241 1.38 -13.57 -2.96
C LEU A 241 0.31 -12.91 -3.84
N LEU A 242 0.67 -12.39 -5.02
CA LEU A 242 -0.30 -11.88 -6.00
C LEU A 242 -1.24 -12.97 -6.52
N LEU A 243 -0.74 -14.19 -6.72
CA LEU A 243 -1.57 -15.33 -7.10
C LEU A 243 -2.51 -15.75 -5.98
N GLN A 244 -2.02 -15.80 -4.73
CA GLN A 244 -2.88 -16.08 -3.57
C GLN A 244 -3.97 -15.01 -3.41
N LEU A 245 -3.68 -13.75 -3.72
CA LEU A 245 -4.67 -12.67 -3.70
C LEU A 245 -5.77 -12.91 -4.74
N GLN A 246 -5.40 -13.34 -5.96
CA GLN A 246 -6.37 -13.67 -7.01
C GLN A 246 -7.28 -14.86 -6.64
N VAL A 247 -6.76 -15.82 -5.87
CA VAL A 247 -7.55 -16.96 -5.36
C VAL A 247 -8.51 -16.51 -4.28
N THR A 248 -8.05 -15.65 -3.36
CA THR A 248 -8.88 -15.17 -2.25
C THR A 248 -9.95 -14.17 -2.73
N HIS A 249 -9.58 -13.29 -3.65
CA HIS A 249 -10.44 -12.24 -4.21
C HIS A 249 -10.47 -12.32 -5.74
N PRO A 250 -11.29 -13.21 -6.32
CA PRO A 250 -11.33 -13.41 -7.78
C PRO A 250 -11.66 -12.14 -8.58
N LEU A 251 -12.46 -11.24 -8.02
CA LEU A 251 -12.80 -9.96 -8.64
C LEU A 251 -11.59 -9.00 -8.80
N MET A 252 -10.55 -9.17 -7.98
CA MET A 252 -9.32 -8.38 -8.13
C MET A 252 -8.41 -8.85 -9.27
N LYS A 253 -8.72 -9.98 -9.92
CA LYS A 253 -7.87 -10.55 -10.98
C LYS A 253 -7.61 -9.56 -12.12
N SER A 254 -8.65 -8.96 -12.67
CA SER A 254 -8.52 -7.94 -13.72
C SER A 254 -7.79 -6.68 -13.23
N VAL A 255 -8.03 -6.26 -12.00
CA VAL A 255 -7.36 -5.10 -11.39
C VAL A 255 -5.85 -5.37 -11.26
N ILE A 256 -5.46 -6.57 -10.80
CA ILE A 256 -4.05 -6.97 -10.66
C ILE A 256 -3.37 -7.02 -12.03
N ILE A 257 -4.02 -7.59 -13.05
CA ILE A 257 -3.48 -7.69 -14.42
C ILE A 257 -3.25 -6.28 -14.99
N ASN A 258 -4.23 -5.38 -14.88
CA ASN A 258 -4.12 -4.01 -15.35
C ASN A 258 -3.02 -3.23 -14.61
N ALA A 259 -2.89 -3.44 -13.30
CA ALA A 259 -1.85 -2.79 -12.50
C ALA A 259 -0.44 -3.32 -12.86
N ILE A 260 -0.28 -4.63 -13.13
CA ILE A 260 0.99 -5.20 -13.64
C ILE A 260 1.31 -4.61 -15.02
N GLU A 261 0.32 -4.47 -15.89
CA GLU A 261 0.48 -3.86 -17.20
C GLU A 261 0.99 -2.42 -17.10
N SER A 262 0.27 -1.57 -16.38
CA SER A 262 0.53 -0.12 -16.29
C SER A 262 1.77 0.22 -15.46
N ASP A 263 1.90 -0.38 -14.28
CA ASP A 263 2.90 0.03 -13.30
C ASP A 263 4.26 -0.64 -13.52
N LEU A 264 4.28 -1.76 -14.28
CA LEU A 264 5.51 -2.51 -14.43
C LEU A 264 5.87 -2.82 -15.90
N LEU A 265 5.00 -3.45 -16.68
CA LEU A 265 5.36 -3.91 -18.03
C LEU A 265 5.62 -2.77 -19.01
N PHE A 266 4.74 -1.79 -19.05
CA PHE A 266 4.83 -0.67 -19.99
C PHE A 266 5.36 0.63 -19.37
N ARG A 267 5.62 0.63 -18.06
CA ARG A 267 6.24 1.77 -17.39
C ARG A 267 7.69 1.95 -17.90
N PRO A 268 8.09 3.17 -18.31
CA PRO A 268 9.47 3.45 -18.74
C PRO A 268 10.48 3.18 -17.62
N GLY A 269 11.66 2.70 -17.99
CA GLY A 269 12.78 2.52 -17.05
C GLY A 269 12.75 1.24 -16.22
N GLN A 270 11.77 0.36 -16.40
CA GLN A 270 11.73 -0.92 -15.71
C GLN A 270 12.79 -1.89 -16.23
N SER A 271 13.41 -2.64 -15.30
CA SER A 271 14.42 -3.63 -15.63
C SER A 271 13.83 -4.82 -16.40
N ALA A 272 14.64 -5.47 -17.25
CA ALA A 272 14.25 -6.71 -17.93
C ALA A 272 13.87 -7.81 -16.94
N HIS A 273 14.55 -7.87 -15.79
CA HIS A 273 14.25 -8.79 -14.70
C HIS A 273 12.83 -8.57 -14.13
N ALA A 274 12.45 -7.31 -13.87
CA ALA A 274 11.10 -6.98 -13.39
C ALA A 274 10.02 -7.42 -14.39
N LYS A 275 10.23 -7.11 -15.69
CA LYS A 275 9.32 -7.52 -16.77
C LYS A 275 9.20 -9.05 -16.87
N TYR A 276 10.30 -9.76 -16.71
CA TYR A 276 10.32 -11.23 -16.73
C TYR A 276 9.44 -11.83 -15.61
N TYR A 277 9.59 -11.36 -14.36
CA TYR A 277 8.74 -11.82 -13.27
C TYR A 277 7.28 -11.42 -13.41
N ALA A 278 7.00 -10.24 -13.99
CA ALA A 278 5.65 -9.83 -14.33
C ALA A 278 4.99 -10.79 -15.31
N ILE A 279 5.69 -11.16 -16.42
CA ILE A 279 5.20 -12.12 -17.41
C ILE A 279 4.95 -13.51 -16.77
N ILE A 280 5.86 -13.97 -15.91
CA ILE A 280 5.68 -15.22 -15.16
C ILE A 280 4.43 -15.16 -14.29
N THR A 281 4.23 -14.05 -13.57
CA THR A 281 3.05 -13.87 -12.70
C THR A 281 1.76 -13.90 -13.52
N LEU A 282 1.73 -13.24 -14.68
CA LEU A 282 0.58 -13.28 -15.58
C LEU A 282 0.34 -14.68 -16.14
N ASN A 283 1.42 -15.42 -16.48
CA ASN A 283 1.33 -16.80 -16.97
C ASN A 283 0.77 -17.76 -15.93
N GLN A 284 0.95 -17.48 -14.64
CA GLN A 284 0.44 -18.32 -13.55
C GLN A 284 -1.00 -17.98 -13.16
N THR A 285 -1.59 -16.90 -13.69
CA THR A 285 -2.98 -16.56 -13.45
C THR A 285 -3.90 -17.71 -13.86
N VAL A 286 -4.78 -18.13 -12.95
CA VAL A 286 -5.76 -19.18 -13.22
C VAL A 286 -6.90 -18.60 -14.06
N LEU A 287 -7.13 -19.18 -15.22
CA LEU A 287 -8.19 -18.77 -16.15
C LEU A 287 -9.39 -19.72 -16.08
N SER A 288 -10.57 -19.17 -16.33
CA SER A 288 -11.84 -19.89 -16.39
C SER A 288 -12.56 -19.53 -17.69
N MET A 289 -13.35 -20.46 -18.25
CA MET A 289 -14.20 -20.21 -19.42
C MET A 289 -15.24 -19.10 -19.20
N ARG A 290 -15.50 -18.75 -17.94
CA ARG A 290 -16.43 -17.65 -17.59
C ARG A 290 -15.76 -16.28 -17.61
N GLU A 291 -14.42 -16.23 -17.67
CA GLU A 291 -13.60 -15.01 -17.55
C GLU A 291 -12.94 -14.67 -18.91
N GLN A 292 -13.71 -14.71 -20.00
CA GLN A 292 -13.20 -14.46 -21.35
C GLN A 292 -12.53 -13.08 -21.50
N GLU A 293 -13.04 -12.05 -20.81
CA GLU A 293 -12.47 -10.71 -20.83
C GLU A 293 -11.06 -10.70 -20.24
N VAL A 294 -10.81 -11.48 -19.18
CA VAL A 294 -9.48 -11.61 -18.57
C VAL A 294 -8.51 -12.27 -19.55
N ALA A 295 -8.95 -13.33 -20.24
CA ALA A 295 -8.13 -14.03 -21.23
C ALA A 295 -7.82 -13.11 -22.43
N ASN A 296 -8.79 -12.38 -22.94
CA ASN A 296 -8.60 -11.41 -24.02
C ASN A 296 -7.60 -10.30 -23.63
N LYS A 297 -7.74 -9.78 -22.41
CA LYS A 297 -6.80 -8.75 -21.90
C LYS A 297 -5.39 -9.29 -21.78
N LEU A 298 -5.20 -10.52 -21.33
CA LEU A 298 -3.87 -11.15 -21.29
C LEU A 298 -3.29 -11.32 -22.70
N LEU A 299 -4.08 -11.74 -23.69
CA LEU A 299 -3.61 -11.84 -25.09
C LEU A 299 -3.19 -10.48 -25.63
N GLU A 300 -3.96 -9.42 -25.39
CA GLU A 300 -3.62 -8.05 -25.78
C GLU A 300 -2.25 -7.63 -25.20
N ILE A 301 -2.03 -7.88 -23.91
CA ILE A 301 -0.75 -7.61 -23.24
C ILE A 301 0.39 -8.42 -23.87
N TYR A 302 0.18 -9.72 -24.09
CA TYR A 302 1.24 -10.58 -24.67
C TYR A 302 1.59 -10.18 -26.10
N PHE A 303 0.61 -9.85 -26.96
CA PHE A 303 0.88 -9.38 -28.31
C PHE A 303 1.61 -8.02 -28.31
N SER A 304 1.19 -7.10 -27.44
CA SER A 304 1.87 -5.80 -27.30
C SER A 304 3.33 -5.98 -26.85
N LEU A 305 3.57 -6.87 -25.89
CA LEU A 305 4.92 -7.20 -25.44
C LEU A 305 5.76 -7.87 -26.54
N PHE A 306 5.17 -8.82 -27.28
CA PHE A 306 5.86 -9.52 -28.37
C PHE A 306 6.32 -8.54 -29.46
N VAL A 307 5.43 -7.65 -29.91
CA VAL A 307 5.76 -6.60 -30.88
C VAL A 307 6.86 -5.68 -30.34
N GLY A 308 6.77 -5.32 -29.04
CA GLY A 308 7.78 -4.49 -28.38
C GLY A 308 9.16 -5.16 -28.30
N LEU A 309 9.19 -6.47 -28.02
CA LEU A 309 10.42 -7.25 -27.94
C LEU A 309 11.06 -7.51 -29.31
N LEU A 310 10.27 -7.61 -30.39
CA LEU A 310 10.78 -7.79 -31.75
C LEU A 310 11.37 -6.51 -32.35
N LYS A 311 10.91 -5.33 -31.94
CA LYS A 311 11.48 -4.05 -32.42
C LYS A 311 12.94 -3.94 -31.96
N LYS A 312 13.86 -3.95 -32.90
CA LYS A 312 15.29 -3.66 -32.62
C LYS A 312 15.39 -2.21 -32.15
N PRO A 313 16.12 -1.91 -31.06
CA PRO A 313 16.40 -0.53 -30.70
C PRO A 313 17.24 0.11 -31.80
N LYS A 314 16.64 1.03 -32.56
CA LYS A 314 17.29 1.74 -33.68
C LYS A 314 18.46 2.65 -33.28
N ASP A 315 18.70 2.86 -31.96
CA ASP A 315 19.60 3.91 -31.47
C ASP A 315 20.78 3.47 -30.60
N LYS A 316 20.96 2.15 -30.34
CA LYS A 316 22.09 1.71 -29.49
C LYS A 316 23.42 1.53 -30.22
N GLU A 317 23.42 1.26 -31.52
CA GLU A 317 24.68 1.19 -32.30
C GLU A 317 25.34 2.55 -32.43
N GLY A 318 24.57 3.62 -32.64
CA GLY A 318 25.09 5.00 -32.74
C GLY A 318 25.48 5.63 -31.40
N ALA A 319 24.95 5.17 -30.27
CA ALA A 319 25.23 5.73 -28.95
C ALA A 319 26.52 5.21 -28.33
N VAL A 320 26.93 3.99 -28.66
CA VAL A 320 28.22 3.43 -28.23
C VAL A 320 29.38 4.03 -29.02
N GLU A 321 29.20 4.30 -30.32
CA GLU A 321 30.20 5.00 -31.13
C GLU A 321 30.37 6.47 -30.76
N LYS A 322 29.30 7.17 -30.33
CA LYS A 322 29.38 8.58 -29.91
C LYS A 322 30.05 8.81 -28.54
N LYS A 323 30.16 7.78 -27.68
CA LYS A 323 30.87 7.88 -26.39
C LYS A 323 32.36 7.54 -26.46
N LEU A 324 32.82 7.06 -27.60
CA LEU A 324 34.25 6.82 -27.86
C LEU A 324 34.70 7.78 -28.96
N ASN A 325 35.71 8.62 -28.69
CA ASN A 325 36.39 9.40 -29.71
C ASN A 325 37.04 8.44 -30.71
N LYS A 326 37.36 8.94 -31.92
CA LYS A 326 38.12 8.23 -32.98
C LYS A 326 39.37 7.49 -32.45
N ASN A 327 39.87 7.83 -31.25
CA ASN A 327 40.99 7.21 -30.56
C ASN A 327 40.56 6.24 -29.46
N GLY A 328 39.24 5.93 -29.29
CA GLY A 328 38.68 4.97 -28.34
C GLY A 328 38.78 5.40 -26.87
N LEU A 329 38.77 6.69 -26.57
CA LEU A 329 38.79 7.27 -25.21
C LEU A 329 37.40 7.74 -24.80
N VAL A 330 37.01 7.47 -23.55
CA VAL A 330 35.74 7.95 -22.96
C VAL A 330 35.89 9.47 -22.73
N GLN A 331 34.96 10.25 -23.22
CA GLN A 331 34.94 11.69 -23.06
C GLN A 331 34.70 12.03 -21.57
N GLY A 332 35.71 12.57 -20.89
CA GLY A 332 35.57 13.11 -19.50
C GLY A 332 36.57 12.63 -18.46
N GLY A 333 37.58 11.80 -18.76
CA GLY A 333 38.58 11.36 -17.80
C GLY A 333 40.00 11.60 -18.28
N GLY A 334 40.74 12.48 -17.61
CA GLY A 334 42.15 12.75 -17.90
C GLY A 334 43.09 11.60 -17.52
N GLY A 335 43.19 10.58 -18.35
CA GLY A 335 44.17 9.50 -18.21
C GLY A 335 43.93 8.40 -19.22
N THR A 336 45.02 7.93 -19.87
CA THR A 336 45.01 6.81 -20.85
C THR A 336 44.82 5.48 -20.12
N PRO A 337 43.65 4.79 -20.26
CA PRO A 337 43.49 3.47 -19.64
C PRO A 337 44.43 2.46 -20.35
N GLY A 338 45.19 1.73 -19.57
CA GLY A 338 46.08 0.69 -20.08
C GLY A 338 45.33 -0.39 -20.87
N LYS A 339 46.01 -1.07 -21.78
CA LYS A 339 45.45 -2.15 -22.65
C LYS A 339 44.61 -3.18 -21.92
N MET A 340 44.94 -3.47 -20.63
CA MET A 340 44.16 -4.39 -19.77
C MET A 340 42.80 -3.82 -19.33
N ALA A 341 42.70 -2.53 -19.04
CA ALA A 341 41.45 -1.89 -18.66
C ALA A 341 40.48 -1.83 -19.86
N ARG A 342 41.00 -1.62 -21.08
CA ARG A 342 40.23 -1.67 -22.33
C ARG A 342 39.70 -3.07 -22.63
N LYS A 343 40.51 -4.14 -22.40
CA LYS A 343 40.09 -5.53 -22.59
C LYS A 343 38.97 -5.89 -21.59
N LYS A 344 39.13 -5.55 -20.31
CA LYS A 344 38.11 -5.77 -19.28
C LYS A 344 36.82 -5.00 -19.54
N SER A 345 36.87 -3.76 -20.04
CA SER A 345 35.66 -3.01 -20.36
C SER A 345 34.91 -3.56 -21.58
N LYS A 346 35.66 -4.03 -22.61
CA LYS A 346 35.05 -4.71 -23.77
C LYS A 346 34.45 -6.06 -23.38
N GLU A 347 35.13 -6.87 -22.57
CA GLU A 347 34.60 -8.14 -22.07
C GLU A 347 33.34 -7.94 -21.21
N LYS A 348 33.33 -6.95 -20.32
CA LYS A 348 32.12 -6.59 -19.54
C LYS A 348 30.98 -6.13 -20.43
N ALA A 349 31.23 -5.31 -21.44
CA ALA A 349 30.22 -4.86 -22.39
C ALA A 349 29.66 -6.06 -23.20
N THR A 350 30.52 -6.95 -23.70
CA THR A 350 30.08 -8.15 -24.45
C THR A 350 29.29 -9.12 -23.56
N GLN A 351 29.66 -9.26 -22.29
CA GLN A 351 28.94 -10.08 -21.33
C GLN A 351 27.56 -9.48 -20.98
N ALA A 352 27.48 -8.13 -20.85
CA ALA A 352 26.22 -7.45 -20.63
C ALA A 352 25.26 -7.59 -21.83
N TYR A 353 25.76 -7.49 -23.06
CA TYR A 353 24.95 -7.72 -24.27
C TYR A 353 24.44 -9.14 -24.37
N LYS A 354 25.29 -10.16 -24.12
CA LYS A 354 24.85 -11.56 -24.10
C LYS A 354 23.78 -11.81 -23.04
N SER A 355 23.92 -11.24 -21.86
CA SER A 355 22.93 -11.34 -20.80
C SER A 355 21.60 -10.64 -21.13
N GLU A 356 21.63 -9.51 -21.86
CA GLU A 356 20.40 -8.83 -22.33
C GLU A 356 19.67 -9.66 -23.39
N ASP A 357 20.40 -10.23 -24.36
CA ASP A 357 19.83 -11.08 -25.42
C ASP A 357 19.25 -12.38 -24.85
N GLU A 358 19.95 -13.05 -23.95
CA GLU A 358 19.43 -14.24 -23.25
C GLU A 358 18.15 -13.93 -22.45
N MET A 359 18.10 -12.79 -21.78
CA MET A 359 16.92 -12.38 -21.05
C MET A 359 15.75 -12.09 -21.99
N LYS A 360 16.03 -11.46 -23.15
CA LYS A 360 15.04 -11.18 -24.18
C LYS A 360 14.46 -12.48 -24.76
N GLU A 361 15.30 -13.46 -25.08
CA GLU A 361 14.86 -14.79 -25.55
C GLU A 361 13.97 -15.48 -24.50
N LYS A 362 14.36 -15.43 -23.21
CA LYS A 362 13.55 -15.96 -22.11
C LYS A 362 12.20 -15.27 -22.01
N MET A 363 12.14 -13.94 -22.18
CA MET A 363 10.88 -13.20 -22.17
C MET A 363 9.98 -13.58 -23.35
N ILE A 364 10.55 -13.72 -24.56
CA ILE A 364 9.80 -14.17 -25.75
C ILE A 364 9.21 -15.56 -25.51
N ALA A 365 9.99 -16.49 -24.99
CA ALA A 365 9.51 -17.84 -24.69
C ALA A 365 8.36 -17.82 -23.67
N GLN A 366 8.47 -16.98 -22.64
CA GLN A 366 7.39 -16.82 -21.64
C GLN A 366 6.14 -16.15 -22.22
N VAL A 367 6.28 -15.16 -23.09
CA VAL A 367 5.15 -14.53 -23.79
C VAL A 367 4.39 -15.54 -24.64
N LEU A 368 5.12 -16.35 -25.44
CA LEU A 368 4.50 -17.41 -26.25
C LEU A 368 3.81 -18.48 -25.39
N THR A 369 4.40 -18.84 -24.25
CA THR A 369 3.76 -19.73 -23.29
C THR A 369 2.46 -19.11 -22.76
N GLY A 370 2.46 -17.82 -22.46
CA GLY A 370 1.28 -17.08 -22.01
C GLY A 370 0.17 -17.05 -23.06
N VAL A 371 0.51 -16.79 -24.31
CA VAL A 371 -0.44 -16.84 -25.43
C VAL A 371 -1.09 -18.23 -25.54
N ASN A 372 -0.29 -19.30 -25.55
CA ASN A 372 -0.79 -20.67 -25.62
C ASN A 372 -1.73 -21.03 -24.46
N ARG A 373 -1.51 -20.46 -23.28
CA ARG A 373 -2.36 -20.69 -22.10
C ARG A 373 -3.66 -19.87 -22.13
N ALA A 374 -3.60 -18.65 -22.61
CA ALA A 374 -4.76 -17.74 -22.59
C ALA A 374 -5.71 -17.99 -23.77
N PHE A 375 -5.17 -18.39 -24.92
CA PHE A 375 -5.93 -18.54 -26.16
C PHE A 375 -7.17 -19.46 -26.04
N PRO A 376 -7.15 -20.63 -25.39
CA PRO A 376 -8.32 -21.49 -25.25
C PRO A 376 -9.47 -20.88 -24.46
N PHE A 377 -9.20 -19.85 -23.65
CA PHE A 377 -10.18 -19.17 -22.80
C PHE A 377 -10.66 -17.84 -23.41
N ALA A 378 -10.04 -17.40 -24.48
CA ALA A 378 -10.39 -16.16 -25.15
C ALA A 378 -11.65 -16.35 -26.01
N LYS A 379 -12.39 -15.27 -26.22
CA LYS A 379 -13.49 -15.23 -27.18
C LYS A 379 -12.88 -15.15 -28.58
N THR A 380 -12.83 -16.24 -29.30
CA THR A 380 -12.54 -16.22 -30.73
C THR A 380 -13.83 -15.85 -31.45
N ASP A 381 -13.92 -14.62 -31.96
CA ASP A 381 -14.85 -14.35 -33.04
C ASP A 381 -14.35 -15.15 -34.26
N ASP A 382 -15.15 -16.06 -34.77
CA ASP A 382 -14.87 -16.92 -35.95
C ASP A 382 -14.64 -16.12 -37.27
N ALA A 383 -14.21 -14.88 -37.17
CA ALA A 383 -14.12 -13.95 -38.31
C ALA A 383 -12.70 -13.29 -38.42
N THR A 384 -11.64 -14.03 -38.15
CA THR A 384 -10.29 -13.61 -38.64
C THR A 384 -9.37 -14.81 -38.85
#